data_6687e7347f1279eaa0079b79428190f2
#
_entry.id   6687e7347f1279eaa0079b79428190f2
#
_cell.length_a   1.000
_cell.length_b   1.000
_cell.length_c   1.000
_cell.angle_alpha   90.00
_cell.angle_beta   90.00
_cell.angle_gamma   90.00
#
_symmetry.space_group_name_H-M   'P 1'
#
loop_
_entity.id
_entity.type
_entity.pdbx_description
1 polymer ?
#
loop_
_entity_poly.entity_id
_entity_poly.type
_entity_poly.pdbx_seq_one_letter_code
_entity_poly.pdbx_strand_id
1 'polypeptide(L)'
;MFCTYTVGIMKILRRTAVFGLLLAVCPFLSAAPPAGFYLHDGDRVVFYGDSITDQRLYTTFIETYVVTRFPRMKVSFVHSGVGGDRVTGGGAGPIDVRLPRDVVAYKPDVMTIMLGMNDGSYRAFDQKIFDTYASGYRHIVQTVKEALPGIRITVIQPSPYDDVTRPPTFEGGYNTVLVRYGEFVKELGSKEKLTVADLNGPVVAALEKANKLDAETAKKLVPDRVHPAPAGHLLMAEALLKAWQAPAIVAAVEIDAAKPVIVSVTNTRVTDLAVGERISWTQVDEALPMPVDTKDEVVALALRASDFVEAMDQEPLRVTGLTAARYTLKIDGEVVGTFTKEEFAKGVNLATLATPMAKQAAAVHDLTLRHNIVHFARWRLVGVNLDNIAIPAAHLQTAADALDTLEADVIAEQRAAAQPKSHRYELVPE
;
A
#
# COMPACT_ATOMS: atom_id res chain seq x y z
N MET A 1 -40.32 32.40 88.24
CA MET A 1 -40.88 33.33 87.28
C MET A 1 -39.77 33.71 86.33
N PHE A 2 -39.50 32.88 85.37
CA PHE A 2 -38.39 33.07 84.38
C PHE A 2 -38.91 32.93 82.98
N CYS A 3 -38.82 34.01 82.26
CA CYS A 3 -39.21 34.10 80.86
C CYS A 3 -38.00 33.76 80.01
N THR A 4 -38.06 32.71 79.22
CA THR A 4 -36.99 32.30 78.28
C THR A 4 -37.38 32.71 76.88
N TYR A 5 -36.56 33.60 76.27
CA TYR A 5 -36.69 33.98 74.85
C TYR A 5 -35.91 32.96 74.02
N THR A 6 -36.61 32.37 73.02
CA THR A 6 -36.02 31.49 72.04
C THR A 6 -35.69 32.28 70.76
N VAL A 7 -34.40 32.40 70.44
CA VAL A 7 -33.96 33.04 69.20
C VAL A 7 -33.90 31.99 68.07
N GLY A 8 -34.73 32.20 67.03
CA GLY A 8 -34.72 31.37 65.84
C GLY A 8 -33.55 31.69 64.92
N ILE A 9 -32.74 30.71 64.62
CA ILE A 9 -31.65 30.79 63.63
C ILE A 9 -32.18 30.32 62.29
N MET A 10 -32.26 31.25 61.35
CA MET A 10 -32.65 31.00 59.97
C MET A 10 -31.41 30.48 59.19
N LYS A 11 -31.43 29.19 58.82
CA LYS A 11 -30.38 28.57 57.97
C LYS A 11 -30.64 28.93 56.53
N ILE A 12 -29.77 29.77 55.95
CA ILE A 12 -29.73 30.02 54.50
C ILE A 12 -29.01 28.85 53.83
N LEU A 13 -29.73 27.98 53.08
CA LEU A 13 -29.12 26.98 52.22
C LEU A 13 -28.61 27.67 50.96
N ARG A 14 -27.28 27.82 50.84
CA ARG A 14 -26.61 28.11 49.57
C ARG A 14 -26.60 26.84 48.72
N ARG A 15 -27.39 26.80 47.66
CA ARG A 15 -27.31 25.78 46.57
C ARG A 15 -26.09 26.13 45.69
N THR A 16 -25.00 25.42 45.86
CA THR A 16 -23.87 25.41 44.91
C THR A 16 -24.26 24.51 43.75
N ALA A 17 -24.54 25.09 42.58
CA ALA A 17 -24.73 24.35 41.33
C ALA A 17 -23.35 23.95 40.85
N VAL A 18 -23.02 22.66 40.95
CA VAL A 18 -21.83 22.06 40.31
C VAL A 18 -22.24 21.79 38.85
N PHE A 19 -21.75 22.64 37.94
CA PHE A 19 -21.77 22.37 36.51
C PHE A 19 -20.75 21.27 36.19
N GLY A 20 -21.20 20.04 36.14
CA GLY A 20 -20.41 18.93 35.64
C GLY A 20 -20.20 19.10 34.14
N LEU A 21 -18.98 19.45 33.73
CA LEU A 21 -18.55 19.41 32.32
C LEU A 21 -18.44 17.94 31.92
N LEU A 22 -19.47 17.38 31.33
CA LEU A 22 -19.42 16.08 30.67
C LEU A 22 -18.55 16.23 29.41
N LEU A 23 -17.26 15.93 29.53
CA LEU A 23 -16.38 15.62 28.39
C LEU A 23 -16.95 14.35 27.75
N ALA A 24 -17.71 14.53 26.68
CA ALA A 24 -18.08 13.43 25.79
C ALA A 24 -16.79 12.90 25.14
N VAL A 25 -16.21 11.88 25.74
CA VAL A 25 -15.21 11.05 25.07
C VAL A 25 -15.95 10.30 23.98
N CYS A 26 -15.97 10.87 22.77
CA CYS A 26 -16.35 10.12 21.58
C CYS A 26 -15.36 8.96 21.46
N PRO A 27 -15.80 7.69 21.54
CA PRO A 27 -14.93 6.59 21.20
C PRO A 27 -14.54 6.79 19.73
N PHE A 28 -13.25 6.92 19.46
CA PHE A 28 -12.73 6.78 18.10
C PHE A 28 -13.10 5.37 17.65
N LEU A 29 -14.19 5.24 16.88
CA LEU A 29 -14.45 4.02 16.17
C LEU A 29 -13.23 3.79 15.27
N SER A 30 -12.51 2.71 15.55
CA SER A 30 -11.49 2.20 14.65
C SER A 30 -12.15 2.03 13.29
N ALA A 31 -11.67 2.75 12.27
CA ALA A 31 -12.17 2.53 10.92
C ALA A 31 -11.73 1.10 10.55
N ALA A 32 -12.68 0.17 10.61
CA ALA A 32 -12.47 -1.14 10.04
C ALA A 32 -12.21 -0.95 8.53
N PRO A 33 -11.32 -1.75 7.91
CA PRO A 33 -11.16 -1.70 6.46
C PRO A 33 -12.53 -1.87 5.80
N PRO A 34 -12.77 -1.24 4.63
CA PRO A 34 -14.03 -1.37 3.94
C PRO A 34 -14.34 -2.84 3.69
N ALA A 35 -15.61 -3.20 3.73
CA ALA A 35 -16.06 -4.56 3.47
C ALA A 35 -15.52 -5.02 2.11
N GLY A 36 -14.74 -6.11 2.11
CA GLY A 36 -14.14 -6.68 0.90
C GLY A 36 -12.62 -6.52 0.78
N PHE A 37 -11.97 -5.61 1.51
CA PHE A 37 -10.50 -5.55 1.48
C PHE A 37 -9.89 -6.83 2.06
N TYR A 38 -8.90 -7.38 1.35
CA TYR A 38 -8.35 -8.71 1.63
C TYR A 38 -7.60 -8.82 2.96
N LEU A 39 -6.90 -7.76 3.38
CA LEU A 39 -6.13 -7.75 4.62
C LEU A 39 -7.00 -7.32 5.81
N HIS A 40 -6.72 -7.94 6.96
CA HIS A 40 -7.38 -7.65 8.22
C HIS A 40 -6.40 -7.04 9.24
N ASP A 41 -6.94 -6.37 10.26
CA ASP A 41 -6.12 -5.87 11.35
C ASP A 41 -5.41 -7.03 12.07
N GLY A 42 -4.12 -6.86 12.31
CA GLY A 42 -3.28 -7.87 12.94
C GLY A 42 -2.63 -8.87 11.98
N ASP A 43 -2.98 -8.88 10.69
CA ASP A 43 -2.38 -9.80 9.71
C ASP A 43 -0.85 -9.66 9.63
N ARG A 44 -0.20 -10.81 9.47
CA ARG A 44 1.19 -10.89 8.99
C ARG A 44 1.20 -11.42 7.57
N VAL A 45 1.79 -10.65 6.67
CA VAL A 45 1.90 -10.94 5.25
C VAL A 45 3.32 -11.38 4.92
N VAL A 46 3.50 -12.53 4.28
CA VAL A 46 4.78 -12.95 3.70
C VAL A 46 4.69 -12.85 2.18
N PHE A 47 5.59 -12.05 1.58
CA PHE A 47 5.79 -12.00 0.13
C PHE A 47 6.87 -12.99 -0.27
N TYR A 48 6.49 -14.08 -0.94
CA TYR A 48 7.37 -15.14 -1.39
C TYR A 48 7.51 -15.14 -2.92
N GLY A 49 8.73 -15.21 -3.43
CA GLY A 49 8.98 -15.19 -4.87
C GLY A 49 10.47 -15.21 -5.24
N ASP A 50 10.74 -14.89 -6.50
CA ASP A 50 12.06 -14.83 -7.11
C ASP A 50 12.74 -13.45 -6.98
N SER A 51 13.65 -13.12 -7.94
CA SER A 51 14.40 -11.85 -7.97
C SER A 51 13.52 -10.61 -8.02
N ILE A 52 12.36 -10.68 -8.65
CA ILE A 52 11.45 -9.55 -8.77
C ILE A 52 10.83 -9.23 -7.39
N THR A 53 10.53 -10.26 -6.60
CA THR A 53 10.12 -10.10 -5.20
C THR A 53 11.32 -9.71 -4.31
N ASP A 54 12.54 -10.22 -4.59
CA ASP A 54 13.78 -9.87 -3.88
C ASP A 54 14.17 -8.39 -4.05
N GLN A 55 13.78 -7.74 -5.16
CA GLN A 55 13.90 -6.28 -5.32
C GLN A 55 13.08 -5.50 -4.28
N ARG A 56 12.04 -6.10 -3.69
CA ARG A 56 11.17 -5.54 -2.63
C ARG A 56 10.45 -4.24 -3.02
N LEU A 57 10.31 -3.92 -4.30
CA LEU A 57 9.74 -2.64 -4.73
C LEU A 57 8.21 -2.68 -4.80
N TYR A 58 7.60 -3.64 -5.53
CA TYR A 58 6.14 -3.74 -5.54
C TYR A 58 5.57 -4.04 -4.15
N THR A 59 6.28 -4.84 -3.36
CA THR A 59 5.92 -5.19 -1.99
C THR A 59 6.04 -3.99 -1.04
N THR A 60 7.04 -3.11 -1.24
CA THR A 60 7.16 -1.84 -0.54
C THR A 60 6.01 -0.88 -0.87
N PHE A 61 5.60 -0.79 -2.15
CA PHE A 61 4.43 0.01 -2.52
C PHE A 61 3.16 -0.51 -1.85
N ILE A 62 2.98 -1.84 -1.77
CA ILE A 62 1.83 -2.44 -1.08
C ILE A 62 1.86 -2.14 0.42
N GLU A 63 3.01 -2.30 1.08
CA GLU A 63 3.18 -1.96 2.49
C GLU A 63 2.90 -0.48 2.73
N THR A 64 3.48 0.41 1.91
CA THR A 64 3.22 1.86 1.98
C THR A 64 1.74 2.16 1.83
N TYR A 65 1.07 1.57 0.82
CA TYR A 65 -0.37 1.73 0.63
C TYR A 65 -1.15 1.35 1.88
N VAL A 66 -0.89 0.18 2.46
CA VAL A 66 -1.61 -0.30 3.63
C VAL A 66 -1.38 0.61 4.84
N VAL A 67 -0.14 1.01 5.08
CA VAL A 67 0.22 1.86 6.22
C VAL A 67 -0.35 3.28 6.09
N THR A 68 -0.37 3.85 4.89
CA THR A 68 -0.92 5.19 4.64
C THR A 68 -2.43 5.19 4.52
N ARG A 69 -3.04 4.17 3.91
CA ARG A 69 -4.49 4.07 3.75
C ARG A 69 -5.21 3.63 5.01
N PHE A 70 -4.56 2.81 5.83
CA PHE A 70 -5.11 2.25 7.06
C PHE A 70 -4.16 2.44 8.25
N PRO A 71 -3.86 3.70 8.65
CA PRO A 71 -2.80 4.00 9.63
C PRO A 71 -3.05 3.40 11.02
N ARG A 72 -4.28 2.93 11.29
CA ARG A 72 -4.65 2.27 12.55
C ARG A 72 -4.55 0.74 12.49
N MET A 73 -4.48 0.13 11.29
CA MET A 73 -4.30 -1.32 11.14
C MET A 73 -2.87 -1.74 11.50
N LYS A 74 -2.76 -2.85 12.22
CA LYS A 74 -1.48 -3.43 12.67
C LYS A 74 -1.00 -4.56 11.77
N VAL A 75 -1.07 -4.35 10.44
CA VAL A 75 -0.54 -5.33 9.48
C VAL A 75 0.99 -5.30 9.51
N SER A 76 1.64 -6.46 9.52
CA SER A 76 3.09 -6.60 9.42
C SER A 76 3.48 -7.31 8.12
N PHE A 77 4.66 -6.97 7.58
CA PHE A 77 5.11 -7.43 6.28
C PHE A 77 6.48 -8.09 6.37
N VAL A 78 6.65 -9.20 5.65
CA VAL A 78 7.86 -10.00 5.57
C VAL A 78 8.20 -10.21 4.11
N HIS A 79 9.43 -9.88 3.70
CA HIS A 79 9.88 -9.99 2.32
C HIS A 79 10.82 -11.19 2.18
N SER A 80 10.36 -12.26 1.53
CA SER A 80 11.06 -13.54 1.38
C SER A 80 11.38 -13.90 -0.07
N GLY A 81 11.57 -12.90 -0.92
CA GLY A 81 12.03 -13.08 -2.30
C GLY A 81 13.52 -13.44 -2.39
N VAL A 82 13.89 -14.32 -3.33
CA VAL A 82 15.29 -14.71 -3.57
C VAL A 82 15.61 -14.74 -5.05
N GLY A 83 16.67 -14.05 -5.44
CA GLY A 83 17.13 -14.01 -6.82
C GLY A 83 17.35 -15.39 -7.44
N GLY A 84 16.80 -15.60 -8.64
CA GLY A 84 16.94 -16.84 -9.39
C GLY A 84 16.06 -18.01 -8.91
N ASP A 85 15.18 -17.77 -7.92
CA ASP A 85 14.34 -18.84 -7.34
C ASP A 85 13.32 -19.39 -8.34
N ARG A 86 12.94 -20.63 -8.07
CA ARG A 86 11.98 -21.47 -8.80
C ARG A 86 11.08 -22.19 -7.81
N VAL A 87 10.08 -22.88 -8.31
CA VAL A 87 9.23 -23.75 -7.49
C VAL A 87 9.98 -24.88 -6.78
N THR A 88 11.18 -25.20 -7.24
CA THR A 88 12.08 -26.19 -6.62
C THR A 88 13.08 -25.60 -5.63
N GLY A 89 13.06 -24.26 -5.45
CA GLY A 89 14.07 -23.49 -4.73
C GLY A 89 15.17 -22.99 -5.64
N GLY A 90 16.26 -22.53 -5.07
CA GLY A 90 17.38 -21.91 -5.79
C GLY A 90 18.60 -21.68 -4.91
N GLY A 91 19.28 -20.53 -5.08
CA GLY A 91 20.55 -20.23 -4.39
C GLY A 91 20.46 -20.16 -2.85
N ALA A 92 19.28 -19.97 -2.29
CA ALA A 92 19.05 -19.99 -0.84
C ALA A 92 18.61 -21.37 -0.29
N GLY A 93 18.69 -22.42 -1.10
CA GLY A 93 18.37 -23.79 -0.76
C GLY A 93 17.17 -24.37 -1.52
N PRO A 94 16.95 -25.69 -1.41
CA PRO A 94 15.78 -26.34 -1.99
C PRO A 94 14.49 -25.87 -1.31
N ILE A 95 13.37 -26.05 -2.00
CA ILE A 95 12.06 -25.56 -1.54
C ILE A 95 11.69 -26.04 -0.13
N ASP A 96 11.99 -27.32 0.21
CA ASP A 96 11.68 -27.92 1.52
C ASP A 96 12.54 -27.37 2.67
N VAL A 97 13.62 -26.64 2.36
CA VAL A 97 14.40 -25.85 3.33
C VAL A 97 13.85 -24.43 3.40
N ARG A 98 13.51 -23.86 2.24
CA ARG A 98 13.03 -22.48 2.15
C ARG A 98 11.67 -22.26 2.83
N LEU A 99 10.70 -23.12 2.57
CA LEU A 99 9.35 -22.91 3.12
C LEU A 99 9.31 -22.88 4.65
N PRO A 100 9.93 -23.86 5.39
CA PRO A 100 9.98 -23.79 6.85
C PRO A 100 10.68 -22.54 7.37
N ARG A 101 11.84 -22.19 6.80
CA ARG A 101 12.69 -21.08 7.27
C ARG A 101 12.15 -19.70 6.89
N ASP A 102 11.70 -19.53 5.66
CA ASP A 102 11.45 -18.22 5.05
C ASP A 102 9.95 -17.86 5.02
N VAL A 103 9.07 -18.82 5.37
CA VAL A 103 7.62 -18.60 5.42
C VAL A 103 7.05 -19.06 6.76
N VAL A 104 7.12 -20.37 7.07
CA VAL A 104 6.42 -20.96 8.21
C VAL A 104 6.93 -20.41 9.54
N ALA A 105 8.24 -20.16 9.67
CA ALA A 105 8.85 -19.58 10.88
C ALA A 105 8.25 -18.22 11.27
N TYR A 106 7.75 -17.45 10.30
CA TYR A 106 7.08 -16.17 10.54
C TYR A 106 5.62 -16.30 10.96
N LYS A 107 5.02 -17.49 10.86
CA LYS A 107 3.60 -17.77 11.18
C LYS A 107 2.66 -16.72 10.53
N PRO A 108 2.70 -16.56 9.21
CA PRO A 108 1.87 -15.57 8.52
C PRO A 108 0.39 -15.96 8.50
N ASP A 109 -0.47 -14.96 8.47
CA ASP A 109 -1.90 -15.07 8.19
C ASP A 109 -2.18 -15.03 6.68
N VAL A 110 -1.28 -14.39 5.94
CA VAL A 110 -1.35 -14.19 4.48
C VAL A 110 0.00 -14.50 3.85
N MET A 111 0.00 -15.25 2.74
CA MET A 111 1.16 -15.46 1.89
C MET A 111 0.83 -15.10 0.45
N THR A 112 1.75 -14.41 -0.24
CA THR A 112 1.73 -14.30 -1.70
C THR A 112 2.80 -15.18 -2.30
N ILE A 113 2.53 -15.76 -3.48
CA ILE A 113 3.49 -16.60 -4.21
C ILE A 113 3.59 -16.08 -5.63
N MET A 114 4.77 -15.58 -6.05
CA MET A 114 5.05 -15.18 -7.42
C MET A 114 6.33 -15.87 -7.91
N LEU A 115 6.17 -16.94 -8.68
CA LEU A 115 7.23 -17.73 -9.31
C LEU A 115 6.83 -18.07 -10.75
N GLY A 116 7.80 -18.39 -11.59
CA GLY A 116 7.57 -18.78 -12.98
C GLY A 116 8.59 -18.15 -13.94
N MET A 117 9.09 -16.94 -13.64
CA MET A 117 10.04 -16.24 -14.50
C MET A 117 11.30 -17.09 -14.78
N ASN A 118 11.89 -17.68 -13.77
CA ASN A 118 13.07 -18.52 -13.90
C ASN A 118 12.74 -19.97 -14.27
N ASP A 119 11.54 -20.45 -13.92
CA ASP A 119 11.10 -21.82 -14.13
C ASP A 119 11.05 -22.17 -15.63
N GLY A 120 10.54 -21.27 -16.46
CA GLY A 120 10.47 -21.44 -17.91
C GLY A 120 11.83 -21.37 -18.63
N SER A 121 12.93 -21.03 -17.91
CA SER A 121 14.30 -21.06 -18.41
C SER A 121 14.56 -20.20 -19.65
N TYR A 122 13.77 -19.12 -19.86
CA TYR A 122 13.91 -18.12 -20.92
C TYR A 122 13.96 -18.70 -22.34
N ARG A 123 13.15 -19.75 -22.60
CA ARG A 123 13.06 -20.49 -23.85
C ARG A 123 11.62 -20.70 -24.28
N ALA A 124 11.42 -21.20 -25.49
CA ALA A 124 10.12 -21.66 -25.97
C ALA A 124 9.51 -22.71 -25.01
N PHE A 125 8.18 -22.81 -25.01
CA PHE A 125 7.46 -23.72 -24.13
C PHE A 125 7.95 -25.17 -24.24
N ASP A 126 8.25 -25.77 -23.10
CA ASP A 126 8.64 -27.15 -22.92
C ASP A 126 7.72 -27.82 -21.90
N GLN A 127 7.04 -28.89 -22.31
CA GLN A 127 6.06 -29.56 -21.49
C GLN A 127 6.67 -30.16 -20.21
N LYS A 128 7.89 -30.72 -20.29
CA LYS A 128 8.57 -31.33 -19.14
C LYS A 128 8.96 -30.28 -18.10
N ILE A 129 9.41 -29.11 -18.55
CA ILE A 129 9.72 -27.98 -17.67
C ILE A 129 8.43 -27.47 -17.00
N PHE A 130 7.36 -27.35 -17.79
CA PHE A 130 6.05 -26.96 -17.27
C PHE A 130 5.49 -27.97 -16.25
N ASP A 131 5.62 -29.28 -16.48
CA ASP A 131 5.17 -30.29 -15.53
C ASP A 131 5.93 -30.21 -14.18
N THR A 132 7.23 -29.88 -14.25
CA THR A 132 8.02 -29.60 -13.04
C THR A 132 7.52 -28.35 -12.31
N TYR A 133 7.25 -27.27 -13.03
CA TYR A 133 6.66 -26.07 -12.47
C TYR A 133 5.31 -26.33 -11.82
N ALA A 134 4.42 -26.98 -12.55
CA ALA A 134 3.06 -27.27 -12.05
C ALA A 134 3.05 -28.18 -10.82
N SER A 135 3.92 -29.19 -10.76
CA SER A 135 4.03 -30.06 -9.60
C SER A 135 4.65 -29.35 -8.40
N GLY A 136 5.73 -28.59 -8.60
CA GLY A 136 6.38 -27.85 -7.53
C GLY A 136 5.50 -26.73 -6.96
N TYR A 137 4.74 -26.04 -7.79
CA TYR A 137 3.81 -25.01 -7.31
C TYR A 137 2.69 -25.61 -6.42
N ARG A 138 2.13 -26.77 -6.83
CA ARG A 138 1.17 -27.51 -5.98
C ARG A 138 1.80 -27.94 -4.66
N HIS A 139 3.04 -28.42 -4.70
CA HIS A 139 3.77 -28.80 -3.49
C HIS A 139 3.93 -27.63 -2.52
N ILE A 140 4.30 -26.43 -3.00
CA ILE A 140 4.39 -25.22 -2.17
C ILE A 140 3.04 -24.94 -1.49
N VAL A 141 1.95 -24.88 -2.26
CA VAL A 141 0.62 -24.57 -1.73
C VAL A 141 0.18 -25.59 -0.69
N GLN A 142 0.38 -26.88 -0.97
CA GLN A 142 0.01 -27.96 -0.05
C GLN A 142 0.84 -27.91 1.25
N THR A 143 2.16 -27.80 1.14
CA THR A 143 3.07 -27.75 2.30
C THR A 143 2.73 -26.59 3.23
N VAL A 144 2.46 -25.41 2.66
CA VAL A 144 2.11 -24.22 3.46
C VAL A 144 0.75 -24.36 4.12
N LYS A 145 -0.26 -24.90 3.42
CA LYS A 145 -1.60 -25.15 4.00
C LYS A 145 -1.55 -26.20 5.14
N GLU A 146 -0.71 -27.22 5.02
CA GLU A 146 -0.52 -28.24 6.05
C GLU A 146 0.21 -27.67 7.29
N ALA A 147 1.25 -26.84 7.06
CA ALA A 147 2.03 -26.25 8.14
C ALA A 147 1.29 -25.09 8.86
N LEU A 148 0.42 -24.38 8.15
CA LEU A 148 -0.29 -23.19 8.63
C LEU A 148 -1.80 -23.30 8.32
N PRO A 149 -2.55 -24.11 9.07
CA PRO A 149 -3.99 -24.24 8.86
C PRO A 149 -4.72 -22.90 8.97
N GLY A 150 -5.50 -22.57 7.94
CA GLY A 150 -6.25 -21.31 7.89
C GLY A 150 -5.51 -20.14 7.22
N ILE A 151 -4.26 -20.32 6.79
CA ILE A 151 -3.54 -19.29 6.03
C ILE A 151 -4.29 -18.91 4.75
N ARG A 152 -4.37 -17.63 4.46
CA ARG A 152 -4.89 -17.09 3.21
C ARG A 152 -3.75 -16.94 2.20
N ILE A 153 -3.86 -17.61 1.06
CA ILE A 153 -2.83 -17.59 0.03
C ILE A 153 -3.33 -16.83 -1.19
N THR A 154 -2.53 -15.87 -1.66
CA THR A 154 -2.68 -15.24 -2.96
C THR A 154 -1.65 -15.83 -3.91
N VAL A 155 -2.11 -16.59 -4.90
CA VAL A 155 -1.27 -17.08 -5.99
C VAL A 155 -1.23 -16.03 -7.09
N ILE A 156 -0.01 -15.63 -7.47
CA ILE A 156 0.22 -14.56 -8.44
C ILE A 156 0.67 -15.17 -9.75
N GLN A 157 0.00 -14.81 -10.85
CA GLN A 157 0.45 -15.14 -12.20
C GLN A 157 1.83 -14.48 -12.42
N PRO A 158 2.78 -15.18 -13.07
CA PRO A 158 4.12 -14.64 -13.27
C PRO A 158 4.09 -13.27 -13.91
N SER A 159 4.89 -12.33 -13.38
CA SER A 159 5.07 -11.00 -13.98
C SER A 159 5.52 -11.12 -15.44
N PRO A 160 5.27 -10.12 -16.30
CA PRO A 160 5.59 -10.24 -17.72
C PRO A 160 7.10 -10.19 -17.97
N TYR A 161 7.51 -10.92 -18.99
CA TYR A 161 8.75 -10.64 -19.70
C TYR A 161 8.47 -9.61 -20.79
N ASP A 162 9.31 -8.57 -20.89
CA ASP A 162 9.07 -7.48 -21.84
C ASP A 162 9.38 -7.90 -23.30
N ASP A 163 8.38 -8.44 -23.94
CA ASP A 163 8.32 -8.66 -25.42
C ASP A 163 7.49 -7.56 -26.11
N VAL A 164 7.16 -6.45 -25.41
CA VAL A 164 6.34 -5.35 -25.89
C VAL A 164 7.19 -4.18 -26.38
N THR A 165 8.08 -3.66 -25.53
CA THR A 165 8.90 -2.49 -25.87
C THR A 165 10.11 -2.87 -26.72
N ARG A 166 10.40 -4.16 -26.82
CA ARG A 166 11.48 -4.76 -27.62
C ARG A 166 10.99 -6.00 -28.34
N PRO A 167 11.52 -6.30 -29.55
CA PRO A 167 11.09 -7.50 -30.27
C PRO A 167 11.39 -8.77 -29.47
N PRO A 168 10.52 -9.80 -29.56
CA PRO A 168 10.75 -11.10 -28.92
C PRO A 168 12.10 -11.71 -29.28
N THR A 169 12.71 -12.45 -28.35
CA THR A 169 14.02 -13.11 -28.54
C THR A 169 13.92 -14.41 -29.36
N PHE A 170 12.72 -14.96 -29.48
CA PHE A 170 12.38 -16.11 -30.35
C PHE A 170 10.92 -16.01 -30.77
N GLU A 171 10.51 -16.82 -31.72
CA GLU A 171 9.14 -16.84 -32.24
C GLU A 171 8.12 -17.11 -31.13
N GLY A 172 7.12 -16.25 -31.02
CA GLY A 172 6.11 -16.27 -29.95
C GLY A 172 6.51 -15.55 -28.66
N GLY A 173 7.81 -15.32 -28.41
CA GLY A 173 8.32 -14.61 -27.23
C GLY A 173 8.20 -15.36 -25.90
N TYR A 174 8.98 -14.95 -24.92
CA TYR A 174 8.98 -15.61 -23.62
C TYR A 174 7.73 -15.29 -22.78
N ASN A 175 7.12 -14.12 -22.99
CA ASN A 175 5.89 -13.80 -22.25
C ASN A 175 4.73 -14.76 -22.56
N THR A 176 4.68 -15.34 -23.77
CA THR A 176 3.64 -16.34 -24.09
C THR A 176 3.78 -17.61 -23.25
N VAL A 177 5.01 -17.97 -22.85
CA VAL A 177 5.29 -19.08 -21.92
C VAL A 177 4.79 -18.73 -20.52
N LEU A 178 5.07 -17.51 -20.05
CA LEU A 178 4.64 -17.03 -18.74
C LEU A 178 3.10 -16.93 -18.64
N VAL A 179 2.43 -16.53 -19.72
CA VAL A 179 0.96 -16.53 -19.79
C VAL A 179 0.41 -17.95 -19.57
N ARG A 180 0.98 -18.99 -20.21
CA ARG A 180 0.55 -20.38 -19.97
C ARG A 180 0.79 -20.83 -18.51
N TYR A 181 1.88 -20.38 -17.91
CA TYR A 181 2.15 -20.63 -16.50
C TYR A 181 1.13 -19.91 -15.62
N GLY A 182 0.75 -18.69 -16.00
CA GLY A 182 -0.30 -17.91 -15.35
C GLY A 182 -1.69 -18.56 -15.44
N GLU A 183 -2.04 -19.15 -16.58
CA GLU A 183 -3.29 -19.91 -16.73
C GLU A 183 -3.35 -21.09 -15.75
N PHE A 184 -2.26 -21.84 -15.62
CA PHE A 184 -2.15 -22.90 -14.61
C PHE A 184 -2.32 -22.36 -13.18
N VAL A 185 -1.68 -21.24 -12.84
CA VAL A 185 -1.80 -20.61 -11.50
C VAL A 185 -3.26 -20.21 -11.24
N LYS A 186 -3.94 -19.67 -12.23
CA LYS A 186 -5.37 -19.30 -12.16
C LYS A 186 -6.26 -20.53 -11.94
N GLU A 187 -6.02 -21.61 -12.67
CA GLU A 187 -6.76 -22.87 -12.52
C GLU A 187 -6.53 -23.49 -11.12
N LEU A 188 -5.27 -23.49 -10.65
CA LEU A 188 -4.92 -23.96 -9.31
C LEU A 188 -5.60 -23.12 -8.24
N GLY A 189 -5.56 -21.79 -8.36
CA GLY A 189 -6.23 -20.87 -7.46
C GLY A 189 -7.73 -21.14 -7.35
N SER A 190 -8.38 -21.30 -8.49
CA SER A 190 -9.81 -21.65 -8.55
C SER A 190 -10.11 -22.99 -7.87
N LYS A 191 -9.33 -24.02 -8.19
CA LYS A 191 -9.51 -25.37 -7.63
C LYS A 191 -9.31 -25.41 -6.12
N GLU A 192 -8.28 -24.72 -5.63
CA GLU A 192 -7.88 -24.69 -4.22
C GLU A 192 -8.59 -23.57 -3.42
N LYS A 193 -9.47 -22.80 -4.06
CA LYS A 193 -10.19 -21.63 -3.49
C LYS A 193 -9.23 -20.59 -2.90
N LEU A 194 -8.18 -20.28 -3.63
CA LEU A 194 -7.19 -19.27 -3.29
C LEU A 194 -7.50 -17.95 -4.01
N THR A 195 -7.01 -16.85 -3.49
CA THR A 195 -7.04 -15.57 -4.21
C THR A 195 -6.03 -15.63 -5.37
N VAL A 196 -6.45 -15.17 -6.55
CA VAL A 196 -5.61 -15.09 -7.75
C VAL A 196 -5.35 -13.63 -8.07
N ALA A 197 -4.10 -13.27 -8.30
CA ALA A 197 -3.72 -11.95 -8.80
C ALA A 197 -3.02 -12.09 -10.17
N ASP A 198 -3.50 -11.36 -11.17
CA ASP A 198 -2.85 -11.25 -12.47
C ASP A 198 -1.94 -10.03 -12.50
N LEU A 199 -0.63 -10.26 -12.44
CA LEU A 199 0.38 -9.22 -12.59
C LEU A 199 0.98 -9.21 -14.01
N ASN A 200 0.56 -10.09 -14.90
CA ASN A 200 1.02 -10.14 -16.29
C ASN A 200 0.15 -9.25 -17.20
N GLY A 201 -1.12 -9.58 -17.34
CA GLY A 201 -2.02 -8.91 -18.28
C GLY A 201 -2.10 -7.40 -18.11
N PRO A 202 -2.39 -6.87 -16.91
CA PRO A 202 -2.44 -5.42 -16.66
C PRO A 202 -1.12 -4.70 -16.95
N VAL A 203 0.02 -5.31 -16.57
CA VAL A 203 1.35 -4.70 -16.82
C VAL A 203 1.69 -4.72 -18.31
N VAL A 204 1.38 -5.79 -19.04
CA VAL A 204 1.52 -5.84 -20.51
C VAL A 204 0.68 -4.73 -21.17
N ALA A 205 -0.58 -4.59 -20.79
CA ALA A 205 -1.45 -3.54 -21.32
C ALA A 205 -0.89 -2.13 -21.06
N ALA A 206 -0.34 -1.90 -19.86
CA ALA A 206 0.32 -0.64 -19.53
C ALA A 206 1.59 -0.43 -20.36
N LEU A 207 2.43 -1.46 -20.56
CA LEU A 207 3.60 -1.39 -21.43
C LEU A 207 3.23 -1.08 -22.88
N GLU A 208 2.18 -1.69 -23.43
CA GLU A 208 1.69 -1.41 -24.78
C GLU A 208 1.23 0.04 -24.95
N LYS A 209 0.49 0.55 -23.97
CA LYS A 209 0.04 1.95 -23.97
C LYS A 209 1.21 2.91 -23.77
N ALA A 210 2.13 2.63 -22.85
CA ALA A 210 3.35 3.41 -22.64
C ALA A 210 4.21 3.46 -23.90
N ASN A 211 4.41 2.32 -24.58
CA ASN A 211 5.20 2.23 -25.82
C ASN A 211 4.59 3.06 -26.96
N LYS A 212 3.25 3.18 -27.03
CA LYS A 212 2.57 4.04 -27.98
C LYS A 212 2.71 5.52 -27.64
N LEU A 213 2.79 5.88 -26.35
CA LEU A 213 2.92 7.26 -25.89
C LEU A 213 4.36 7.77 -26.00
N ASP A 214 5.33 6.96 -25.57
CA ASP A 214 6.76 7.27 -25.58
C ASP A 214 7.58 5.98 -25.55
N ALA A 215 8.00 5.51 -26.71
CA ALA A 215 8.68 4.22 -26.86
C ALA A 215 10.05 4.17 -26.14
N GLU A 216 10.79 5.29 -26.05
CA GLU A 216 12.10 5.31 -25.41
C GLU A 216 11.97 5.29 -23.88
N THR A 217 11.02 6.04 -23.33
CA THR A 217 10.75 6.03 -21.89
C THR A 217 10.07 4.71 -21.46
N ALA A 218 9.22 4.12 -22.31
CA ALA A 218 8.58 2.83 -22.02
C ALA A 218 9.58 1.69 -21.77
N LYS A 219 10.71 1.66 -22.47
CA LYS A 219 11.80 0.68 -22.26
C LYS A 219 12.40 0.75 -20.85
N LYS A 220 12.27 1.89 -20.17
CA LYS A 220 12.79 2.09 -18.81
C LYS A 220 11.89 1.47 -17.76
N LEU A 221 10.65 1.09 -18.10
CA LEU A 221 9.73 0.40 -17.18
C LEU A 221 10.24 -1.00 -16.82
N VAL A 222 10.85 -1.72 -17.77
CA VAL A 222 11.47 -3.04 -17.58
C VAL A 222 12.82 -3.07 -18.30
N PRO A 223 13.90 -2.48 -17.72
CA PRO A 223 15.14 -2.17 -18.43
C PRO A 223 15.85 -3.37 -19.05
N ASP A 224 15.83 -4.51 -18.39
CA ASP A 224 16.48 -5.76 -18.82
C ASP A 224 15.49 -6.85 -19.29
N ARG A 225 14.24 -6.48 -19.54
CA ARG A 225 13.08 -7.32 -19.91
C ARG A 225 12.50 -8.17 -18.77
N VAL A 226 13.21 -8.37 -17.66
CA VAL A 226 12.83 -9.27 -16.55
C VAL A 226 12.44 -8.47 -15.30
N HIS A 227 13.31 -7.54 -14.92
CA HIS A 227 13.22 -6.82 -13.66
C HIS A 227 12.63 -5.43 -13.89
N PRO A 228 11.41 -5.17 -13.44
CA PRO A 228 10.84 -3.84 -13.53
C PRO A 228 11.66 -2.80 -12.75
N ALA A 229 11.70 -1.58 -13.25
CA ALA A 229 12.14 -0.41 -12.50
C ALA A 229 11.03 0.03 -11.52
N PRO A 230 11.27 1.00 -10.62
CA PRO A 230 10.26 1.42 -9.64
C PRO A 230 8.87 1.71 -10.23
N ALA A 231 8.79 2.40 -11.37
CA ALA A 231 7.52 2.67 -12.04
C ALA A 231 6.82 1.39 -12.55
N GLY A 232 7.58 0.40 -13.05
CA GLY A 232 7.04 -0.92 -13.41
C GLY A 232 6.54 -1.70 -12.20
N HIS A 233 7.23 -1.62 -11.07
CA HIS A 233 6.77 -2.20 -9.80
C HIS A 233 5.53 -1.49 -9.24
N LEU A 234 5.34 -0.20 -9.49
CA LEU A 234 4.11 0.52 -9.12
C LEU A 234 2.90 -0.10 -9.85
N LEU A 235 3.03 -0.42 -11.14
CA LEU A 235 1.97 -1.11 -11.91
C LEU A 235 1.69 -2.52 -11.38
N MET A 236 2.73 -3.24 -10.93
CA MET A 236 2.55 -4.55 -10.29
C MET A 236 1.82 -4.44 -8.95
N ALA A 237 2.18 -3.43 -8.13
CA ALA A 237 1.51 -3.16 -6.86
C ALA A 237 0.03 -2.82 -7.08
N GLU A 238 -0.28 -2.00 -8.07
CA GLU A 238 -1.66 -1.69 -8.49
C GLU A 238 -2.44 -2.97 -8.78
N ALA A 239 -1.90 -3.87 -9.62
CA ALA A 239 -2.57 -5.11 -10.01
C ALA A 239 -2.86 -6.03 -8.80
N LEU A 240 -1.91 -6.16 -7.85
CA LEU A 240 -2.11 -6.95 -6.63
C LEU A 240 -3.11 -6.30 -5.69
N LEU A 241 -3.04 -4.97 -5.50
CA LEU A 241 -3.99 -4.23 -4.66
C LEU A 241 -5.42 -4.32 -5.23
N LYS A 242 -5.60 -4.27 -6.55
CA LYS A 242 -6.91 -4.53 -7.20
C LYS A 242 -7.42 -5.94 -6.92
N ALA A 243 -6.57 -6.96 -7.01
CA ALA A 243 -6.95 -8.32 -6.68
C ALA A 243 -7.36 -8.47 -5.19
N TRP A 244 -6.81 -7.65 -4.31
CA TRP A 244 -7.15 -7.57 -2.90
C TRP A 244 -8.31 -6.62 -2.59
N GLN A 245 -8.96 -6.06 -3.60
CA GLN A 245 -10.10 -5.13 -3.48
C GLN A 245 -9.75 -3.88 -2.64
N ALA A 246 -8.55 -3.36 -2.84
CA ALA A 246 -8.07 -2.17 -2.15
C ALA A 246 -8.90 -0.94 -2.56
N PRO A 247 -9.36 -0.09 -1.62
CA PRO A 247 -10.20 1.07 -1.93
C PRO A 247 -9.39 2.20 -2.58
N ALA A 248 -10.00 2.86 -3.59
CA ALA A 248 -9.40 3.98 -4.28
C ALA A 248 -9.39 5.28 -3.46
N ILE A 249 -10.42 5.50 -2.64
CA ILE A 249 -10.64 6.79 -1.97
C ILE A 249 -9.70 6.98 -0.78
N VAL A 250 -8.90 8.02 -0.84
CA VAL A 250 -8.11 8.56 0.28
C VAL A 250 -9.04 9.34 1.19
N ALA A 251 -9.53 10.47 0.70
CA ALA A 251 -10.51 11.34 1.30
C ALA A 251 -11.37 11.97 0.19
N ALA A 252 -12.58 12.42 0.50
CA ALA A 252 -13.39 13.20 -0.43
C ALA A 252 -14.17 14.27 0.32
N VAL A 253 -14.21 15.48 -0.27
CA VAL A 253 -14.93 16.63 0.29
C VAL A 253 -15.76 17.30 -0.80
N GLU A 254 -17.02 17.58 -0.51
CA GLU A 254 -17.90 18.40 -1.33
C GLU A 254 -18.45 19.57 -0.53
N ILE A 255 -18.26 20.79 -1.04
CA ILE A 255 -18.71 22.05 -0.44
C ILE A 255 -19.60 22.81 -1.44
N ASP A 256 -20.73 23.34 -0.99
CA ASP A 256 -21.51 24.37 -1.70
C ASP A 256 -21.18 25.73 -1.09
N ALA A 257 -20.37 26.53 -1.80
CA ALA A 257 -19.97 27.85 -1.35
C ALA A 257 -21.11 28.89 -1.43
N ALA A 258 -22.12 28.68 -2.30
CA ALA A 258 -23.27 29.57 -2.38
C ALA A 258 -24.20 29.46 -1.17
N LYS A 259 -24.20 28.31 -0.49
CA LYS A 259 -25.02 28.05 0.71
C LYS A 259 -24.21 27.85 1.98
N PRO A 260 -22.94 28.20 2.05
CA PRO A 260 -21.86 27.85 2.98
C PRO A 260 -22.09 26.53 3.74
N VAL A 261 -22.14 25.39 3.02
CA VAL A 261 -22.44 24.09 3.62
C VAL A 261 -21.49 23.01 3.10
N ILE A 262 -21.10 22.10 3.99
CA ILE A 262 -20.44 20.85 3.64
C ILE A 262 -21.53 19.89 3.16
N VAL A 263 -21.49 19.53 1.87
CA VAL A 263 -22.50 18.68 1.23
C VAL A 263 -22.24 17.21 1.57
N SER A 264 -21.00 16.77 1.45
CA SER A 264 -20.60 15.40 1.77
C SER A 264 -19.12 15.31 2.12
N VAL A 265 -18.77 14.30 2.91
CA VAL A 265 -17.38 13.92 3.23
C VAL A 265 -17.25 12.39 3.24
N THR A 266 -16.08 11.89 2.86
CA THR A 266 -15.70 10.47 2.95
C THR A 266 -14.27 10.38 3.49
N ASN A 267 -14.02 9.53 4.47
CA ASN A 267 -12.72 9.31 5.12
C ASN A 267 -12.05 10.61 5.63
N THR A 268 -12.85 11.61 6.00
CA THR A 268 -12.35 12.89 6.47
C THR A 268 -13.39 13.59 7.36
N ARG A 269 -12.92 14.56 8.14
CA ARG A 269 -13.76 15.48 8.91
C ARG A 269 -13.40 16.90 8.53
N VAL A 270 -14.40 17.70 8.21
CA VAL A 270 -14.28 19.13 7.87
C VAL A 270 -14.96 19.96 8.96
N THR A 271 -14.27 20.97 9.47
CA THR A 271 -14.78 21.94 10.46
C THR A 271 -14.42 23.37 10.04
N ASP A 272 -14.94 24.36 10.76
CA ASP A 272 -14.60 25.79 10.64
C ASP A 272 -14.75 26.34 9.21
N LEU A 273 -15.76 25.83 8.46
CA LEU A 273 -16.06 26.35 7.13
C LEU A 273 -16.48 27.82 7.22
N ALA A 274 -15.74 28.67 6.55
CA ALA A 274 -16.04 30.10 6.41
C ALA A 274 -16.00 30.48 4.92
N VAL A 275 -17.05 31.17 4.47
CA VAL A 275 -17.18 31.68 3.09
C VAL A 275 -17.30 33.19 3.13
N GLY A 276 -16.38 33.91 2.48
CA GLY A 276 -16.30 35.37 2.42
C GLY A 276 -15.46 35.79 1.20
N GLU A 277 -14.57 36.77 1.37
CA GLU A 277 -13.58 37.13 0.33
C GLU A 277 -12.71 35.94 -0.11
N ARG A 278 -12.47 35.02 0.81
CA ARG A 278 -11.87 33.68 0.58
C ARG A 278 -12.76 32.63 1.24
N ILE A 279 -12.62 31.39 0.80
CA ILE A 279 -13.25 30.23 1.41
C ILE A 279 -12.19 29.50 2.19
N SER A 280 -12.48 29.10 3.42
CA SER A 280 -11.50 28.37 4.24
C SER A 280 -12.18 27.39 5.18
N TRP A 281 -11.47 26.28 5.50
CA TRP A 281 -11.90 25.26 6.42
C TRP A 281 -10.73 24.54 7.06
N THR A 282 -10.99 23.77 8.11
CA THR A 282 -10.05 22.82 8.71
C THR A 282 -10.46 21.41 8.31
N GLN A 283 -9.50 20.58 7.87
CA GLN A 283 -9.74 19.20 7.45
C GLN A 283 -8.78 18.24 8.15
N VAL A 284 -9.31 17.09 8.57
CA VAL A 284 -8.54 15.98 9.13
C VAL A 284 -8.94 14.72 8.39
N ASP A 285 -8.08 14.21 7.54
CA ASP A 285 -8.29 12.99 6.79
C ASP A 285 -8.07 11.75 7.66
N GLU A 286 -8.59 10.60 7.25
CA GLU A 286 -8.36 9.32 7.94
C GLU A 286 -7.23 8.51 7.28
N ALA A 287 -6.76 8.94 6.12
CA ALA A 287 -5.74 8.30 5.30
C ALA A 287 -4.81 9.34 4.66
N LEU A 288 -3.68 8.86 4.12
CA LEU A 288 -2.78 9.65 3.28
C LEU A 288 -2.79 9.10 1.84
N PRO A 289 -2.50 9.94 0.83
CA PRO A 289 -2.38 9.48 -0.56
C PRO A 289 -1.20 8.54 -0.75
N MET A 290 -1.20 7.81 -1.86
CA MET A 290 -0.06 7.01 -2.28
C MET A 290 1.06 7.95 -2.76
N PRO A 291 2.32 7.79 -2.27
CA PRO A 291 3.40 8.66 -2.70
C PRO A 291 3.84 8.28 -4.12
N VAL A 292 3.56 9.17 -5.07
CA VAL A 292 4.00 9.04 -6.48
C VAL A 292 4.78 10.29 -6.89
N ASP A 293 6.00 10.11 -7.41
CA ASP A 293 6.79 11.21 -7.93
C ASP A 293 6.42 11.50 -9.39
N THR A 294 5.45 12.39 -9.59
CA THR A 294 5.00 12.79 -10.93
C THR A 294 6.04 13.60 -11.72
N LYS A 295 7.18 13.99 -11.11
CA LYS A 295 8.29 14.67 -11.78
C LYS A 295 9.24 13.67 -12.44
N ASP A 296 9.27 12.43 -11.99
CA ASP A 296 9.97 11.36 -12.68
C ASP A 296 9.23 11.01 -13.98
N GLU A 297 9.93 11.10 -15.12
CA GLU A 297 9.33 10.89 -16.45
C GLU A 297 8.77 9.48 -16.65
N VAL A 298 9.40 8.46 -16.02
CA VAL A 298 9.00 7.05 -16.14
C VAL A 298 7.74 6.80 -15.30
N VAL A 299 7.69 7.36 -14.08
CA VAL A 299 6.49 7.32 -13.24
C VAL A 299 5.34 8.07 -13.91
N ALA A 300 5.57 9.28 -14.42
CA ALA A 300 4.56 10.04 -15.14
C ALA A 300 4.01 9.30 -16.37
N LEU A 301 4.86 8.56 -17.09
CA LEU A 301 4.44 7.71 -18.20
C LEU A 301 3.62 6.51 -17.71
N ALA A 302 4.03 5.84 -16.64
CA ALA A 302 3.31 4.71 -16.05
C ALA A 302 1.89 5.13 -15.60
N LEU A 303 1.75 6.26 -14.93
CA LEU A 303 0.45 6.80 -14.51
C LEU A 303 -0.47 7.11 -15.71
N ARG A 304 0.07 7.67 -16.81
CA ARG A 304 -0.72 7.90 -18.04
C ARG A 304 -1.07 6.61 -18.77
N ALA A 305 -0.28 5.58 -18.59
CA ALA A 305 -0.45 4.28 -19.26
C ALA A 305 -1.36 3.32 -18.49
N SER A 306 -1.60 3.54 -17.20
CA SER A 306 -2.49 2.73 -16.34
C SER A 306 -3.75 3.51 -15.94
N ASP A 307 -4.53 2.93 -15.05
CA ASP A 307 -5.62 3.58 -14.31
C ASP A 307 -5.29 3.68 -12.80
N PHE A 308 -3.98 3.71 -12.48
CA PHE A 308 -3.49 3.74 -11.10
C PHE A 308 -4.16 4.83 -10.24
N VAL A 309 -4.22 6.05 -10.76
CA VAL A 309 -4.79 7.19 -10.03
C VAL A 309 -6.27 6.97 -9.75
N GLU A 310 -7.03 6.51 -10.74
CA GLU A 310 -8.46 6.24 -10.61
C GLU A 310 -8.75 5.06 -9.69
N ALA A 311 -7.90 4.04 -9.75
CA ALA A 311 -8.11 2.79 -9.03
C ALA A 311 -7.56 2.78 -7.60
N MET A 312 -6.52 3.59 -7.32
CA MET A 312 -5.76 3.51 -6.06
C MET A 312 -5.64 4.82 -5.30
N ASP A 313 -5.83 6.01 -5.94
CA ASP A 313 -5.38 7.26 -5.32
C ASP A 313 -6.30 8.44 -5.62
N GLN A 314 -7.53 8.39 -5.09
CA GLN A 314 -8.56 9.38 -5.27
C GLN A 314 -8.74 10.24 -4.03
N GLU A 315 -8.47 11.56 -4.16
CA GLU A 315 -8.69 12.58 -3.11
C GLU A 315 -9.44 13.78 -3.69
N PRO A 316 -10.71 13.61 -4.15
CA PRO A 316 -11.44 14.65 -4.82
C PRO A 316 -11.90 15.76 -3.87
N LEU A 317 -11.51 16.99 -4.17
CA LEU A 317 -12.06 18.23 -3.61
C LEU A 317 -13.04 18.85 -4.61
N ARG A 318 -14.34 18.78 -4.32
CA ARG A 318 -15.38 19.41 -5.12
C ARG A 318 -15.92 20.63 -4.43
N VAL A 319 -15.91 21.78 -5.12
CA VAL A 319 -16.50 23.02 -4.60
C VAL A 319 -17.38 23.65 -5.66
N THR A 320 -18.64 23.81 -5.35
CA THR A 320 -19.66 24.46 -6.19
C THR A 320 -20.03 25.83 -5.67
N GLY A 321 -20.71 26.64 -6.47
CA GLY A 321 -21.17 27.96 -6.05
C GLY A 321 -20.06 29.02 -5.98
N LEU A 322 -18.90 28.77 -6.58
CA LEU A 322 -17.79 29.70 -6.67
C LEU A 322 -18.13 30.86 -7.63
N THR A 323 -17.81 32.10 -7.25
CA THR A 323 -18.16 33.34 -8.00
C THR A 323 -17.04 33.82 -8.92
N ALA A 324 -15.75 33.77 -8.49
CA ALA A 324 -14.62 34.10 -9.32
C ALA A 324 -14.35 33.00 -10.36
N ALA A 325 -13.71 33.37 -11.47
CA ALA A 325 -13.39 32.42 -12.54
C ALA A 325 -12.31 31.40 -12.12
N ARG A 326 -11.37 31.80 -11.28
CA ARG A 326 -10.23 30.97 -10.80
C ARG A 326 -10.01 31.18 -9.32
N TYR A 327 -9.45 30.15 -8.70
CA TYR A 327 -9.06 30.17 -7.29
C TYR A 327 -7.71 29.48 -7.10
N THR A 328 -6.85 30.11 -6.32
CA THR A 328 -5.62 29.47 -5.80
C THR A 328 -5.96 28.70 -4.55
N LEU A 329 -5.75 27.35 -4.60
CA LEU A 329 -5.82 26.46 -3.44
C LEU A 329 -4.54 26.59 -2.63
N LYS A 330 -4.68 26.86 -1.34
CA LYS A 330 -3.61 26.80 -0.35
C LYS A 330 -3.95 25.77 0.73
N ILE A 331 -2.93 25.05 1.19
CA ILE A 331 -3.03 24.16 2.36
C ILE A 331 -1.90 24.55 3.32
N ASP A 332 -2.24 24.86 4.57
CA ASP A 332 -1.33 25.41 5.58
C ASP A 332 -0.53 26.65 5.11
N GLY A 333 -1.16 27.46 4.24
CA GLY A 333 -0.55 28.63 3.66
C GLY A 333 0.32 28.38 2.41
N GLU A 334 0.70 27.12 2.12
CA GLU A 334 1.44 26.74 0.91
C GLU A 334 0.52 26.64 -0.31
N VAL A 335 0.94 27.18 -1.44
CA VAL A 335 0.19 27.09 -2.71
C VAL A 335 0.29 25.68 -3.26
N VAL A 336 -0.87 25.04 -3.44
CA VAL A 336 -0.98 23.69 -4.07
C VAL A 336 -1.21 23.80 -5.58
N GLY A 337 -2.03 24.74 -6.00
CA GLY A 337 -2.33 24.98 -7.42
C GLY A 337 -3.41 26.02 -7.61
N THR A 338 -3.61 26.43 -8.87
CA THR A 338 -4.68 27.35 -9.27
C THR A 338 -5.60 26.65 -10.26
N PHE A 339 -6.89 26.63 -9.97
CA PHE A 339 -7.91 25.92 -10.73
C PHE A 339 -9.10 26.84 -11.06
N THR A 340 -9.79 26.55 -12.15
CA THR A 340 -11.04 27.20 -12.50
C THR A 340 -12.19 26.74 -11.62
N LYS A 341 -13.25 27.52 -11.52
CA LYS A 341 -14.47 27.11 -10.81
C LYS A 341 -15.12 25.87 -11.42
N GLU A 342 -14.94 25.66 -12.73
CA GLU A 342 -15.43 24.49 -13.46
C GLU A 342 -14.63 23.22 -13.07
N GLU A 343 -13.31 23.34 -12.86
CA GLU A 343 -12.48 22.24 -12.37
C GLU A 343 -12.87 21.88 -10.94
N PHE A 344 -13.03 22.85 -10.04
CA PHE A 344 -13.55 22.59 -8.70
C PHE A 344 -14.95 21.98 -8.70
N ALA A 345 -15.84 22.43 -9.59
CA ALA A 345 -17.18 21.87 -9.69
C ALA A 345 -17.20 20.42 -10.20
N LYS A 346 -16.20 20.02 -10.98
CA LYS A 346 -15.99 18.61 -11.39
C LYS A 346 -15.32 17.78 -10.30
N GLY A 347 -14.48 18.40 -9.48
CA GLY A 347 -13.64 17.79 -8.46
C GLY A 347 -12.16 17.75 -8.88
N VAL A 348 -11.32 18.42 -8.11
CA VAL A 348 -9.86 18.40 -8.25
C VAL A 348 -9.33 17.24 -7.42
N ASN A 349 -8.63 16.28 -8.03
CA ASN A 349 -7.97 15.21 -7.29
C ASN A 349 -6.67 15.72 -6.66
N LEU A 350 -6.60 15.76 -5.34
CA LEU A 350 -5.46 16.28 -4.58
C LEU A 350 -4.32 15.27 -4.43
N ALA A 351 -4.59 13.96 -4.55
CA ALA A 351 -3.64 12.89 -4.27
C ALA A 351 -2.35 12.96 -5.10
N THR A 352 -2.42 13.51 -6.33
CA THR A 352 -1.26 13.66 -7.23
C THR A 352 -0.60 15.04 -7.18
N LEU A 353 -1.06 15.91 -6.28
CA LEU A 353 -0.54 17.28 -6.13
C LEU A 353 0.48 17.36 -4.98
N ALA A 354 1.28 18.44 -4.99
CA ALA A 354 2.31 18.68 -3.98
C ALA A 354 1.70 19.19 -2.65
N THR A 355 0.85 18.38 -2.02
CA THR A 355 0.18 18.69 -0.76
C THR A 355 1.05 18.36 0.47
N PRO A 356 0.77 18.92 1.66
CA PRO A 356 1.40 18.48 2.92
C PRO A 356 1.19 16.98 3.18
N MET A 357 0.04 16.42 2.82
CA MET A 357 -0.28 14.99 2.95
C MET A 357 0.58 14.14 2.01
N ALA A 358 0.81 14.57 0.78
CA ALA A 358 1.72 13.90 -0.16
C ALA A 358 3.17 13.91 0.36
N LYS A 359 3.64 15.03 0.95
CA LYS A 359 4.95 15.11 1.61
C LYS A 359 5.04 14.14 2.80
N GLN A 360 3.97 14.04 3.59
CA GLN A 360 3.89 13.10 4.72
C GLN A 360 3.91 11.65 4.22
N ALA A 361 3.17 11.32 3.19
CA ALA A 361 3.15 9.99 2.58
C ALA A 361 4.52 9.57 2.02
N ALA A 362 5.25 10.50 1.41
CA ALA A 362 6.62 10.26 0.95
C ALA A 362 7.56 9.93 2.11
N ALA A 363 7.46 10.63 3.24
CA ALA A 363 8.24 10.30 4.44
C ALA A 363 7.90 8.92 5.01
N VAL A 364 6.63 8.50 4.96
CA VAL A 364 6.23 7.13 5.32
C VAL A 364 6.85 6.10 4.38
N HIS A 365 6.89 6.38 3.07
CA HIS A 365 7.52 5.51 2.09
C HIS A 365 9.02 5.34 2.34
N ASP A 366 9.73 6.42 2.68
CA ASP A 366 11.16 6.37 3.05
C ASP A 366 11.39 5.48 4.28
N LEU A 367 10.50 5.54 5.27
CA LEU A 367 10.56 4.66 6.45
C LEU A 367 10.24 3.20 6.08
N THR A 368 9.33 2.97 5.13
CA THR A 368 9.05 1.63 4.59
C THR A 368 10.29 1.04 3.88
N LEU A 369 11.01 1.85 3.11
CA LEU A 369 12.27 1.43 2.50
C LEU A 369 13.33 1.08 3.56
N ARG A 370 13.43 1.85 4.65
CA ARG A 370 14.34 1.54 5.77
C ARG A 370 13.94 0.24 6.47
N HIS A 371 12.66 0.03 6.74
CA HIS A 371 12.14 -1.23 7.28
C HIS A 371 12.60 -2.41 6.41
N ASN A 372 12.41 -2.33 5.11
CA ASN A 372 12.81 -3.39 4.17
C ASN A 372 14.32 -3.65 4.14
N ILE A 373 15.16 -2.61 4.33
CA ILE A 373 16.62 -2.78 4.42
C ILE A 373 17.00 -3.52 5.71
N VAL A 374 16.40 -3.17 6.85
CA VAL A 374 16.67 -3.82 8.13
C VAL A 374 16.19 -5.26 8.11
N HIS A 375 14.96 -5.52 7.62
CA HIS A 375 14.42 -6.85 7.43
C HIS A 375 15.33 -7.72 6.54
N PHE A 376 15.80 -7.19 5.41
CA PHE A 376 16.72 -7.89 4.53
C PHE A 376 18.04 -8.26 5.23
N ALA A 377 18.61 -7.34 6.00
CA ALA A 377 19.82 -7.60 6.78
C ALA A 377 19.61 -8.74 7.80
N ARG A 378 18.50 -8.68 8.53
CA ARG A 378 18.13 -9.69 9.52
C ARG A 378 17.90 -11.07 8.89
N TRP A 379 17.01 -11.13 7.90
CA TRP A 379 16.62 -12.38 7.26
C TRP A 379 17.70 -12.92 6.32
N ARG A 380 18.12 -12.11 5.35
CA ARG A 380 18.96 -12.58 4.25
C ARG A 380 20.42 -12.71 4.63
N LEU A 381 21.02 -11.67 5.25
CA LEU A 381 22.42 -11.67 5.57
C LEU A 381 22.72 -12.53 6.81
N VAL A 382 21.96 -12.40 7.89
CA VAL A 382 22.18 -13.16 9.12
C VAL A 382 21.52 -14.54 9.03
N GLY A 383 20.24 -14.62 8.70
CA GLY A 383 19.46 -15.86 8.76
C GLY A 383 19.69 -16.85 7.62
N VAL A 384 20.15 -16.38 6.45
CA VAL A 384 20.38 -17.25 5.27
C VAL A 384 21.87 -17.37 4.93
N ASN A 385 22.55 -16.25 4.72
CA ASN A 385 23.93 -16.29 4.21
C ASN A 385 24.94 -16.81 5.25
N LEU A 386 24.66 -16.62 6.55
CA LEU A 386 25.55 -17.09 7.62
C LEU A 386 25.16 -18.47 8.19
N ASP A 387 24.04 -19.06 7.75
CA ASP A 387 23.56 -20.35 8.26
C ASP A 387 24.55 -21.51 8.04
N ASN A 388 25.35 -21.44 6.99
CA ASN A 388 26.35 -22.49 6.64
C ASN A 388 27.80 -22.11 7.01
N ILE A 389 27.98 -21.06 7.80
CA ILE A 389 29.32 -20.63 8.24
C ILE A 389 29.50 -21.06 9.70
N ALA A 390 30.70 -21.53 10.06
CA ALA A 390 31.02 -22.00 11.42
C ALA A 390 31.09 -20.81 12.43
N ILE A 391 29.96 -20.14 12.62
CA ILE A 391 29.77 -19.07 13.62
C ILE A 391 28.98 -19.67 14.79
N PRO A 392 29.36 -19.42 16.06
CA PRO A 392 28.58 -19.84 17.19
C PRO A 392 27.13 -19.31 17.14
N ALA A 393 26.15 -20.21 17.28
CA ALA A 393 24.72 -19.86 17.19
C ALA A 393 24.30 -18.70 18.12
N ALA A 394 24.91 -18.60 19.29
CA ALA A 394 24.68 -17.49 20.22
C ALA A 394 25.04 -16.11 19.64
N HIS A 395 26.10 -16.03 18.84
CA HIS A 395 26.49 -14.76 18.19
C HIS A 395 25.53 -14.39 17.06
N LEU A 396 25.07 -15.39 16.28
CA LEU A 396 24.04 -15.17 15.23
C LEU A 396 22.71 -14.72 15.85
N GLN A 397 22.32 -15.35 16.98
CA GLN A 397 21.10 -14.95 17.68
C GLN A 397 21.20 -13.53 18.21
N THR A 398 22.35 -13.14 18.83
CA THR A 398 22.56 -11.76 19.29
C THR A 398 22.45 -10.74 18.16
N ALA A 399 23.03 -11.04 16.99
CA ALA A 399 22.93 -10.17 15.82
C ALA A 399 21.48 -10.09 15.31
N ALA A 400 20.77 -11.21 15.27
CA ALA A 400 19.35 -11.25 14.87
C ALA A 400 18.48 -10.44 15.83
N ASP A 401 18.65 -10.60 17.15
CA ASP A 401 17.86 -9.89 18.18
C ASP A 401 18.08 -8.35 18.09
N ALA A 402 19.31 -7.93 17.80
CA ALA A 402 19.62 -6.51 17.61
C ALA A 402 18.92 -5.93 16.38
N LEU A 403 18.86 -6.70 15.26
CA LEU A 403 18.17 -6.30 14.05
C LEU A 403 16.64 -6.35 14.23
N ASP A 404 16.11 -7.34 14.97
CA ASP A 404 14.68 -7.41 15.31
C ASP A 404 14.25 -6.19 16.13
N THR A 405 15.12 -5.71 17.06
CA THR A 405 14.87 -4.48 17.82
C THR A 405 14.86 -3.24 16.90
N LEU A 406 15.86 -3.13 16.03
CA LEU A 406 15.94 -2.01 15.08
C LEU A 406 14.76 -2.00 14.11
N GLU A 407 14.33 -3.17 13.64
CA GLU A 407 13.15 -3.33 12.76
C GLU A 407 11.88 -2.83 13.47
N ALA A 408 11.70 -3.21 14.74
CA ALA A 408 10.56 -2.76 15.55
C ALA A 408 10.54 -1.23 15.73
N ASP A 409 11.71 -0.60 15.96
CA ASP A 409 11.83 0.85 16.09
C ASP A 409 11.45 1.56 14.79
N VAL A 410 11.96 1.10 13.65
CA VAL A 410 11.63 1.67 12.33
C VAL A 410 10.14 1.52 12.01
N ILE A 411 9.53 0.37 12.32
CA ILE A 411 8.07 0.16 12.16
C ILE A 411 7.29 1.12 13.06
N ALA A 412 7.75 1.37 14.30
CA ALA A 412 7.09 2.33 15.18
C ALA A 412 7.16 3.76 14.64
N GLU A 413 8.30 4.18 14.10
CA GLU A 413 8.46 5.48 13.43
C GLU A 413 7.56 5.58 12.19
N GLN A 414 7.51 4.55 11.35
CA GLN A 414 6.67 4.47 10.15
C GLN A 414 5.18 4.67 10.52
N ARG A 415 4.71 3.95 11.53
CA ARG A 415 3.31 4.04 11.99
C ARG A 415 2.98 5.40 12.60
N ALA A 416 3.92 6.00 13.33
CA ALA A 416 3.75 7.34 13.88
C ALA A 416 3.70 8.39 12.76
N ALA A 417 4.57 8.27 11.76
CA ALA A 417 4.59 9.15 10.59
C ALA A 417 3.31 9.04 9.74
N ALA A 418 2.68 7.87 9.69
CA ALA A 418 1.48 7.62 8.92
C ALA A 418 0.19 8.20 9.53
N GLN A 419 0.23 8.67 10.81
CA GLN A 419 -0.98 9.25 11.42
C GLN A 419 -1.33 10.58 10.74
N PRO A 420 -2.52 10.71 10.12
CA PRO A 420 -2.93 11.94 9.46
C PRO A 420 -3.00 13.13 10.41
N LYS A 421 -2.76 14.32 9.88
CA LYS A 421 -2.73 15.58 10.63
C LYS A 421 -3.91 16.47 10.23
N SER A 422 -4.16 17.49 11.05
CA SER A 422 -5.10 18.54 10.74
C SER A 422 -4.45 19.58 9.82
N HIS A 423 -5.13 19.97 8.74
CA HIS A 423 -4.65 20.94 7.78
C HIS A 423 -5.67 22.08 7.59
N ARG A 424 -5.17 23.30 7.35
CA ARG A 424 -5.98 24.48 7.02
C ARG A 424 -6.01 24.67 5.51
N TYR A 425 -7.20 24.59 4.94
CA TYR A 425 -7.45 24.81 3.51
C TYR A 425 -7.97 26.22 3.25
N GLU A 426 -7.54 26.83 2.16
CA GLU A 426 -8.01 28.13 1.70
C GLU A 426 -8.15 28.15 0.17
N LEU A 427 -9.27 28.66 -0.33
CA LEU A 427 -9.48 29.05 -1.71
C LEU A 427 -9.46 30.58 -1.80
N VAL A 428 -8.46 31.11 -2.48
CA VAL A 428 -8.26 32.55 -2.66
C VAL A 428 -8.65 32.89 -4.10
N PRO A 429 -9.65 33.77 -4.34
CA PRO A 429 -10.03 34.16 -5.71
C PRO A 429 -8.92 34.96 -6.37
N GLU A 430 -8.75 34.78 -7.69
CA GLU A 430 -7.84 35.56 -8.57
C GLU A 430 -8.58 36.67 -9.32
#